data_53e6b88bba51524ac69b92e1268ce2a2
#
_entry.id   53e6b88bba51524ac69b92e1268ce2a2
#
_cell.length_a   1.000
_cell.length_b   1.000
_cell.length_c   1.000
_cell.angle_alpha   90.00
_cell.angle_beta   90.00
_cell.angle_gamma   90.00
#
_symmetry.space_group_name_H-M   'P 1'
#
loop_
_entity.id
_entity.type
_entity.pdbx_description
1 polymer ?
#
loop_
_entity_poly.entity_id
_entity_poly.type
_entity_poly.pdbx_seq_one_letter_code
_entity_poly.pdbx_strand_id
1 'polypeptide(L)'
;MLEVNNITKKYGKALACDQVSFQLEPGSITVLLGPNGAGKSTVIKSIIGFLKYSGSITIDGIPNKTTAARRLIGYIPEMPSLYPNLTVSEHLEFIARAYRLTDYKAYAAQLLERFELTDKKKKFGDELSKGMQQKLNICLGLLPRPQVVLMDEPMIGLDPHAIKELKTIFQELRAEGKTVFVS
;
A
#
# COMPACT_ATOMS: atom_id res chain seq x y z
N MET A 1 6.52 6.54 13.33
CA MET A 1 5.21 6.44 14.02
C MET A 1 4.12 7.07 13.14
N LEU A 2 2.98 6.42 12.96
CA LEU A 2 1.80 6.98 12.29
C LEU A 2 0.78 7.40 13.36
N GLU A 3 0.36 8.65 13.33
CA GLU A 3 -0.63 9.18 14.26
C GLU A 3 -1.87 9.66 13.50
N VAL A 4 -3.03 9.27 13.97
CA VAL A 4 -4.34 9.66 13.46
C VAL A 4 -5.12 10.27 14.60
N ASN A 5 -5.50 11.56 14.49
CA ASN A 5 -6.13 12.32 15.57
C ASN A 5 -7.47 12.90 15.10
N ASN A 6 -8.56 12.39 15.70
CA ASN A 6 -9.94 12.89 15.55
C ASN A 6 -10.38 13.05 14.08
N ILE A 7 -10.02 12.12 13.22
CA ILE A 7 -10.42 12.22 11.82
C ILE A 7 -11.92 11.98 11.67
N THR A 8 -12.58 12.92 10.98
CA THR A 8 -13.98 12.80 10.59
C THR A 8 -14.11 12.99 9.08
N LYS A 9 -14.80 12.05 8.41
CA LYS A 9 -15.05 12.09 6.97
C LYS A 9 -16.51 11.86 6.67
N LYS A 10 -17.10 12.78 5.88
CA LYS A 10 -18.47 12.68 5.35
C LYS A 10 -18.46 12.62 3.82
N TYR A 11 -19.36 11.85 3.24
CA TYR A 11 -19.71 11.85 1.83
C TYR A 11 -21.15 12.35 1.71
N GLY A 12 -21.31 13.62 1.34
CA GLY A 12 -22.62 14.27 1.43
C GLY A 12 -23.16 14.23 2.87
N LYS A 13 -24.31 13.57 3.06
CA LYS A 13 -24.92 13.37 4.40
C LYS A 13 -24.42 12.11 5.11
N ALA A 14 -23.77 11.19 4.43
CA ALA A 14 -23.28 9.95 5.03
C ALA A 14 -21.98 10.17 5.80
N LEU A 15 -21.96 9.81 7.08
CA LEU A 15 -20.78 9.82 7.95
C LEU A 15 -20.03 8.51 7.76
N ALA A 16 -18.82 8.58 7.17
CA ALA A 16 -18.00 7.41 6.89
C ALA A 16 -16.96 7.11 7.98
N CYS A 17 -16.45 8.16 8.65
CA CYS A 17 -15.60 8.06 9.83
C CYS A 17 -15.99 9.20 10.78
N ASP A 18 -16.02 8.92 12.09
CA ASP A 18 -16.36 9.91 13.10
C ASP A 18 -15.35 9.89 14.25
N GLN A 19 -14.60 10.98 14.38
CA GLN A 19 -13.61 11.22 15.44
C GLN A 19 -12.63 10.05 15.68
N VAL A 20 -12.22 9.36 14.60
CA VAL A 20 -11.32 8.21 14.69
C VAL A 20 -9.93 8.66 15.09
N SER A 21 -9.40 8.07 16.17
CA SER A 21 -8.05 8.35 16.69
C SER A 21 -7.33 7.04 17.02
N PHE A 22 -6.09 6.91 16.58
CA PHE A 22 -5.19 5.82 16.94
C PHE A 22 -3.75 6.14 16.58
N GLN A 23 -2.83 5.34 17.11
CA GLN A 23 -1.39 5.41 16.80
C GLN A 23 -0.89 4.03 16.36
N LEU A 24 0.06 4.01 15.42
CA LEU A 24 0.76 2.82 15.01
C LEU A 24 2.24 3.01 15.29
N GLU A 25 2.77 2.13 16.14
CA GLU A 25 4.18 2.15 16.51
C GLU A 25 5.07 1.62 15.36
N PRO A 26 6.30 2.11 15.24
CA PRO A 26 7.30 1.52 14.36
C PRO A 26 7.47 0.00 14.62
N GLY A 27 7.63 -0.77 13.57
CA GLY A 27 7.78 -2.23 13.70
C GLY A 27 6.51 -2.95 14.13
N SER A 28 5.32 -2.36 13.92
CA SER A 28 4.05 -3.02 14.24
C SER A 28 3.34 -3.52 12.97
N ILE A 29 2.56 -4.60 13.13
CA ILE A 29 1.58 -5.06 12.17
C ILE A 29 0.21 -4.87 12.80
N THR A 30 -0.61 -4.00 12.23
CA THR A 30 -1.95 -3.69 12.74
C THR A 30 -3.00 -4.02 11.69
N VAL A 31 -4.07 -4.70 12.11
CA VAL A 31 -5.19 -5.08 11.25
C VAL A 31 -6.42 -4.26 11.62
N LEU A 32 -7.00 -3.57 10.65
CA LEU A 32 -8.25 -2.84 10.80
C LEU A 32 -9.42 -3.76 10.45
N LEU A 33 -10.14 -4.19 11.46
CA LEU A 33 -11.27 -5.11 11.30
C LEU A 33 -12.60 -4.34 11.26
N GLY A 34 -13.54 -4.86 10.49
CA GLY A 34 -14.90 -4.34 10.41
C GLY A 34 -15.66 -4.86 9.17
N PRO A 35 -16.98 -4.80 9.16
CA PRO A 35 -17.79 -5.23 8.02
C PRO A 35 -17.55 -4.34 6.79
N ASN A 36 -18.04 -4.79 5.63
CA ASN A 36 -18.03 -3.96 4.43
C ASN A 36 -18.84 -2.69 4.67
N GLY A 37 -18.32 -1.55 4.22
CA GLY A 37 -18.93 -0.24 4.49
C GLY A 37 -18.60 0.38 5.86
N ALA A 38 -17.84 -0.28 6.74
CA ALA A 38 -17.46 0.29 8.05
C ALA A 38 -16.45 1.45 7.98
N GLY A 39 -16.04 1.89 6.78
CA GLY A 39 -15.12 3.01 6.62
C GLY A 39 -13.64 2.64 6.57
N LYS A 40 -13.27 1.35 6.54
CA LYS A 40 -11.86 0.89 6.51
C LYS A 40 -11.05 1.56 5.40
N SER A 41 -11.49 1.44 4.16
CA SER A 41 -10.84 2.09 3.01
C SER A 41 -10.86 3.62 3.09
N THR A 42 -11.87 4.21 3.76
CA THR A 42 -11.92 5.66 3.99
C THR A 42 -10.82 6.10 4.95
N VAL A 43 -10.55 5.35 6.01
CA VAL A 43 -9.43 5.60 6.93
C VAL A 43 -8.11 5.51 6.18
N ILE A 44 -7.86 4.40 5.46
CA ILE A 44 -6.62 4.20 4.68
C ILE A 44 -6.42 5.33 3.66
N LYS A 45 -7.46 5.66 2.86
CA LYS A 45 -7.39 6.75 1.86
C LYS A 45 -7.21 8.14 2.50
N SER A 46 -7.67 8.33 3.73
CA SER A 46 -7.40 9.56 4.50
C SER A 46 -5.93 9.62 4.92
N ILE A 47 -5.36 8.50 5.39
CA ILE A 47 -3.94 8.43 5.77
C ILE A 47 -3.02 8.75 4.59
N ILE A 48 -3.31 8.22 3.40
CA ILE A 48 -2.53 8.50 2.18
C ILE A 48 -2.68 9.97 1.73
N GLY A 49 -3.71 10.67 2.21
CA GLY A 49 -4.01 12.05 1.83
C GLY A 49 -4.81 12.20 0.54
N PHE A 50 -5.51 11.14 0.08
CA PHE A 50 -6.40 11.19 -1.08
C PHE A 50 -7.74 11.87 -0.78
N LEU A 51 -8.14 11.90 0.49
CA LEU A 51 -9.42 12.45 0.92
C LEU A 51 -9.24 13.75 1.71
N LYS A 52 -10.24 14.63 1.63
CA LYS A 52 -10.41 15.74 2.56
C LYS A 52 -11.13 15.20 3.80
N TYR A 53 -10.62 15.50 4.96
CA TYR A 53 -11.15 15.12 6.29
C TYR A 53 -10.90 16.24 7.30
N SER A 54 -11.62 16.23 8.41
CA SER A 54 -11.33 17.04 9.60
C SER A 54 -10.43 16.25 10.56
N GLY A 55 -9.65 16.91 11.37
CA GLY A 55 -8.64 16.29 12.25
C GLY A 55 -7.24 16.37 11.65
N SER A 56 -6.31 15.58 12.16
CA SER A 56 -4.92 15.57 11.71
C SER A 56 -4.36 14.16 11.58
N ILE A 57 -3.44 13.97 10.62
CA ILE A 57 -2.69 12.74 10.42
C ILE A 57 -1.24 13.12 10.20
N THR A 58 -0.33 12.46 10.94
CA THR A 58 1.11 12.65 10.78
C THR A 58 1.83 11.31 10.64
N ILE A 59 2.96 11.33 9.91
CA ILE A 59 3.87 10.21 9.75
C ILE A 59 5.24 10.74 10.17
N ASP A 60 5.78 10.18 11.25
CA ASP A 60 6.99 10.70 11.91
C ASP A 60 6.93 12.21 12.18
N GLY A 61 5.77 12.71 12.65
CA GLY A 61 5.50 14.11 12.89
C GLY A 61 5.26 14.96 11.65
N ILE A 62 5.39 14.39 10.43
CA ILE A 62 5.21 15.11 9.16
C ILE A 62 3.74 15.00 8.72
N PRO A 63 3.04 16.12 8.42
CA PRO A 63 1.66 16.07 7.93
C PRO A 63 1.52 15.22 6.67
N ASN A 64 0.56 14.29 6.65
CA ASN A 64 0.41 13.25 5.63
C ASN A 64 0.19 13.76 4.20
N LYS A 65 -0.29 14.99 4.02
CA LYS A 65 -0.54 15.58 2.68
C LYS A 65 0.71 16.14 2.03
N THR A 66 1.84 16.18 2.73
CA THR A 66 3.11 16.66 2.18
C THR A 66 3.79 15.62 1.29
N THR A 67 4.60 16.06 0.34
CA THR A 67 5.41 15.18 -0.49
C THR A 67 6.40 14.36 0.35
N ALA A 68 6.93 14.94 1.43
CA ALA A 68 7.84 14.25 2.35
C ALA A 68 7.16 13.05 3.01
N ALA A 69 5.96 13.24 3.58
CA ALA A 69 5.21 12.14 4.20
C ALA A 69 4.81 11.05 3.18
N ARG A 70 4.38 11.46 1.97
CA ARG A 70 4.01 10.50 0.92
C ARG A 70 5.16 9.59 0.48
N ARG A 71 6.39 10.05 0.56
CA ARG A 71 7.58 9.22 0.28
C ARG A 71 7.82 8.14 1.32
N LEU A 72 7.28 8.29 2.53
CA LEU A 72 7.37 7.31 3.60
C LEU A 72 6.30 6.22 3.49
N ILE A 73 5.29 6.40 2.61
CA ILE A 73 4.14 5.50 2.48
C ILE A 73 4.27 4.64 1.22
N GLY A 74 4.05 3.32 1.39
CA GLY A 74 3.67 2.41 0.32
C GLY A 74 2.17 2.12 0.44
N TYR A 75 1.44 2.24 -0.66
CA TYR A 75 0.01 1.93 -0.69
C TYR A 75 -0.32 0.85 -1.69
N ILE A 76 -1.02 -0.17 -1.21
CA ILE A 76 -1.53 -1.27 -2.00
C ILE A 76 -3.06 -1.22 -1.92
N PRO A 77 -3.75 -0.72 -2.96
CA PRO A 77 -5.20 -0.68 -3.02
C PRO A 77 -5.82 -2.07 -3.20
N GLU A 78 -7.07 -2.23 -2.78
CA GLU A 78 -7.89 -3.42 -3.04
C GLU A 78 -7.94 -3.77 -4.53
N MET A 79 -8.20 -2.78 -5.37
CA MET A 79 -8.24 -2.95 -6.82
C MET A 79 -6.96 -2.39 -7.45
N PRO A 80 -6.15 -3.23 -8.12
CA PRO A 80 -4.98 -2.77 -8.84
C PRO A 80 -5.33 -1.71 -9.88
N SER A 81 -4.59 -0.60 -9.88
CA SER A 81 -4.75 0.47 -10.87
C SER A 81 -3.51 0.51 -11.78
N LEU A 82 -3.39 -0.51 -12.62
CA LEU A 82 -2.28 -0.65 -13.56
C LEU A 82 -2.56 0.13 -14.84
N TYR A 83 -1.51 0.62 -15.48
CA TYR A 83 -1.60 1.24 -16.80
C TYR A 83 -1.66 0.13 -17.87
N PRO A 84 -2.75 0.06 -18.69
CA PRO A 84 -2.91 -1.01 -19.68
C PRO A 84 -1.72 -1.14 -20.64
N ASN A 85 -1.16 -0.02 -21.05
CA ASN A 85 -0.10 0.07 -22.06
C ASN A 85 1.33 0.05 -21.49
N LEU A 86 1.50 -0.24 -20.21
CA LEU A 86 2.82 -0.45 -19.62
C LEU A 86 3.02 -1.94 -19.33
N THR A 87 4.20 -2.43 -19.63
CA THR A 87 4.62 -3.79 -19.25
C THR A 87 4.89 -3.85 -17.74
N VAL A 88 4.98 -5.06 -17.19
CA VAL A 88 5.39 -5.29 -15.79
C VAL A 88 6.70 -4.55 -15.47
N SER A 89 7.70 -4.65 -16.35
CA SER A 89 8.98 -3.94 -16.16
C SER A 89 8.84 -2.43 -16.18
N GLU A 90 8.04 -1.89 -17.08
CA GLU A 90 7.81 -0.46 -17.21
C GLU A 90 7.02 0.12 -16.02
N HIS A 91 6.09 -0.65 -15.44
CA HIS A 91 5.44 -0.24 -14.18
C HIS A 91 6.46 -0.08 -13.04
N LEU A 92 7.37 -1.04 -12.87
CA LEU A 92 8.43 -0.95 -11.86
C LEU A 92 9.35 0.25 -12.12
N GLU A 93 9.73 0.47 -13.37
CA GLU A 93 10.54 1.63 -13.76
C GLU A 93 9.80 2.94 -13.52
N PHE A 94 8.50 3.01 -13.83
CA PHE A 94 7.66 4.19 -13.59
C PHE A 94 7.65 4.56 -12.10
N ILE A 95 7.43 3.59 -11.21
CA ILE A 95 7.49 3.82 -9.76
C ILE A 95 8.89 4.22 -9.32
N ALA A 96 9.93 3.55 -9.82
CA ALA A 96 11.31 3.88 -9.49
C ALA A 96 11.65 5.33 -9.86
N ARG A 97 11.24 5.79 -11.04
CA ARG A 97 11.43 7.19 -11.48
C ARG A 97 10.63 8.17 -10.63
N ALA A 98 9.36 7.86 -10.32
CA ALA A 98 8.50 8.71 -9.50
C ALA A 98 9.07 8.93 -8.09
N TYR A 99 9.65 7.88 -7.50
CA TYR A 99 10.29 7.93 -6.18
C TYR A 99 11.78 8.30 -6.24
N ARG A 100 12.37 8.47 -7.45
CA ARG A 100 13.80 8.76 -7.69
C ARG A 100 14.72 7.70 -7.09
N LEU A 101 14.35 6.42 -7.27
CA LEU A 101 15.17 5.29 -6.81
C LEU A 101 16.32 5.05 -7.78
N THR A 102 17.54 5.00 -7.28
CA THR A 102 18.75 4.76 -8.09
C THR A 102 19.10 3.28 -8.18
N ASP A 103 18.85 2.51 -7.12
CA ASP A 103 19.26 1.10 -6.99
C ASP A 103 18.05 0.19 -6.68
N TYR A 104 17.10 0.16 -7.60
CA TYR A 104 15.86 -0.59 -7.42
C TYR A 104 15.85 -1.97 -8.11
N LYS A 105 16.72 -2.17 -9.12
CA LYS A 105 16.60 -3.33 -10.04
C LYS A 105 16.74 -4.67 -9.35
N ALA A 106 17.69 -4.80 -8.41
CA ALA A 106 17.90 -6.03 -7.66
C ALA A 106 16.66 -6.35 -6.79
N TYR A 107 16.16 -5.36 -6.06
CA TYR A 107 14.96 -5.54 -5.24
C TYR A 107 13.69 -5.78 -6.06
N ALA A 108 13.53 -5.09 -7.19
CA ALA A 108 12.45 -5.37 -8.13
C ALA A 108 12.49 -6.82 -8.64
N ALA A 109 13.68 -7.34 -8.98
CA ALA A 109 13.83 -8.72 -9.41
C ALA A 109 13.44 -9.72 -8.30
N GLN A 110 13.84 -9.47 -7.05
CA GLN A 110 13.45 -10.29 -5.89
C GLN A 110 11.93 -10.29 -5.68
N LEU A 111 11.28 -9.13 -5.76
CA LEU A 111 9.81 -9.03 -5.63
C LEU A 111 9.11 -9.82 -6.74
N LEU A 112 9.56 -9.68 -8.00
CA LEU A 112 8.98 -10.43 -9.12
C LEU A 112 9.18 -11.93 -8.98
N GLU A 113 10.31 -12.39 -8.46
CA GLU A 113 10.58 -13.80 -8.20
C GLU A 113 9.64 -14.35 -7.12
N ARG A 114 9.52 -13.67 -5.98
CA ARG A 114 8.64 -14.07 -4.86
C ARG A 114 7.18 -14.19 -5.25
N PHE A 115 6.71 -13.34 -6.15
CA PHE A 115 5.33 -13.35 -6.66
C PHE A 115 5.16 -14.08 -8.00
N GLU A 116 6.18 -14.83 -8.47
CA GLU A 116 6.15 -15.62 -9.70
C GLU A 116 5.80 -14.82 -10.96
N LEU A 117 6.35 -13.59 -11.04
CA LEU A 117 6.15 -12.68 -12.18
C LEU A 117 7.40 -12.51 -13.06
N THR A 118 8.48 -13.26 -12.80
CA THR A 118 9.77 -13.09 -13.49
C THR A 118 9.66 -13.32 -14.99
N ASP A 119 8.87 -14.31 -15.43
CA ASP A 119 8.63 -14.63 -16.84
C ASP A 119 7.58 -13.71 -17.49
N LYS A 120 6.91 -12.85 -16.71
CA LYS A 120 5.87 -11.92 -17.16
C LYS A 120 6.37 -10.50 -17.41
N LYS A 121 7.66 -10.23 -17.26
CA LYS A 121 8.27 -8.88 -17.34
C LYS A 121 7.88 -8.06 -18.57
N LYS A 122 7.64 -8.75 -19.70
CA LYS A 122 7.28 -8.13 -20.98
C LYS A 122 5.79 -8.06 -21.25
N LYS A 123 4.95 -8.65 -20.39
CA LYS A 123 3.49 -8.59 -20.51
C LYS A 123 2.97 -7.21 -20.11
N PHE A 124 1.97 -6.74 -20.85
CA PHE A 124 1.24 -5.52 -20.53
C PHE A 124 0.30 -5.73 -19.33
N GLY A 125 -0.07 -4.62 -18.68
CA GLY A 125 -0.93 -4.66 -17.49
C GLY A 125 -2.29 -5.32 -17.73
N ASP A 126 -2.89 -5.14 -18.90
CA ASP A 126 -4.18 -5.72 -19.31
C ASP A 126 -4.07 -7.22 -19.73
N GLU A 127 -2.88 -7.70 -20.05
CA GLU A 127 -2.63 -9.12 -20.35
C GLU A 127 -2.50 -9.99 -19.08
N LEU A 128 -2.43 -9.37 -17.91
CA LEU A 128 -2.29 -10.05 -16.63
C LEU A 128 -3.65 -10.50 -16.11
N SER A 129 -3.72 -11.72 -15.55
CA SER A 129 -4.89 -12.15 -14.78
C SER A 129 -5.08 -11.24 -13.54
N LYS A 130 -6.29 -11.20 -12.97
CA LYS A 130 -6.57 -10.39 -11.76
C LYS A 130 -5.59 -10.69 -10.61
N GLY A 131 -5.28 -11.97 -10.38
CA GLY A 131 -4.31 -12.36 -9.36
C GLY A 131 -2.89 -11.87 -9.68
N MET A 132 -2.46 -11.93 -10.94
CA MET A 132 -1.17 -11.40 -11.37
C MET A 132 -1.12 -9.86 -11.26
N GLN A 133 -2.22 -9.18 -11.57
CA GLN A 133 -2.34 -7.72 -11.37
C GLN A 133 -2.20 -7.36 -9.90
N GLN A 134 -2.83 -8.13 -8.99
CA GLN A 134 -2.69 -7.91 -7.55
C GLN A 134 -1.27 -8.20 -7.06
N LYS A 135 -0.62 -9.27 -7.53
CA LYS A 135 0.79 -9.55 -7.25
C LYS A 135 1.70 -8.38 -7.69
N LEU A 136 1.51 -7.86 -8.90
CA LEU A 136 2.26 -6.69 -9.39
C LEU A 136 1.97 -5.45 -8.55
N ASN A 137 0.71 -5.19 -8.20
CA ASN A 137 0.29 -4.09 -7.34
C ASN A 137 1.04 -4.09 -5.99
N ILE A 138 1.21 -5.27 -5.38
CA ILE A 138 2.00 -5.45 -4.15
C ILE A 138 3.48 -5.10 -4.42
N CYS A 139 4.06 -5.61 -5.51
CA CYS A 139 5.45 -5.28 -5.86
C CYS A 139 5.67 -3.77 -6.02
N LEU A 140 4.73 -3.07 -6.68
CA LEU A 140 4.82 -1.62 -6.90
C LEU A 140 4.74 -0.83 -5.58
N GLY A 141 3.85 -1.24 -4.66
CA GLY A 141 3.71 -0.60 -3.34
C GLY A 141 4.93 -0.82 -2.43
N LEU A 142 5.63 -1.95 -2.57
CA LEU A 142 6.80 -2.29 -1.77
C LEU A 142 8.11 -1.78 -2.36
N LEU A 143 8.18 -1.55 -3.68
CA LEU A 143 9.40 -1.16 -4.39
C LEU A 143 10.13 0.06 -3.78
N PRO A 144 9.42 1.12 -3.31
CA PRO A 144 10.08 2.27 -2.70
C PRO A 144 10.67 2.00 -1.31
N ARG A 145 10.53 0.79 -0.77
CA ARG A 145 10.93 0.42 0.61
C ARG A 145 10.37 1.38 1.66
N PRO A 146 9.05 1.59 1.68
CA PRO A 146 8.42 2.59 2.54
C PRO A 146 8.59 2.27 4.03
N GLN A 147 8.45 3.29 4.89
CA GLN A 147 8.44 3.14 6.34
C GLN A 147 7.08 2.66 6.86
N VAL A 148 6.02 3.07 6.18
CA VAL A 148 4.63 2.69 6.48
C VAL A 148 4.01 2.05 5.25
N VAL A 149 3.55 0.82 5.37
CA VAL A 149 2.86 0.09 4.30
C VAL A 149 1.38 0.01 4.65
N LEU A 150 0.55 0.60 3.80
CA LEU A 150 -0.91 0.61 3.92
C LEU A 150 -1.51 -0.31 2.86
N MET A 151 -2.31 -1.27 3.27
CA MET A 151 -2.91 -2.27 2.39
C MET A 151 -4.41 -2.36 2.60
N ASP A 152 -5.17 -2.19 1.53
CA ASP A 152 -6.63 -2.31 1.54
C ASP A 152 -7.01 -3.66 0.92
N GLU A 153 -7.41 -4.61 1.77
CA GLU A 153 -7.80 -6.00 1.40
C GLU A 153 -6.80 -6.71 0.44
N PRO A 154 -5.49 -6.73 0.75
CA PRO A 154 -4.45 -7.12 -0.20
C PRO A 154 -4.46 -8.60 -0.59
N MET A 155 -5.18 -9.45 0.16
CA MET A 155 -5.20 -10.90 -0.07
C MET A 155 -6.26 -11.32 -1.09
N ILE A 156 -7.18 -10.42 -1.46
CA ILE A 156 -8.24 -10.72 -2.45
C ILE A 156 -7.61 -11.06 -3.80
N GLY A 157 -8.01 -12.20 -4.35
CA GLY A 157 -7.57 -12.66 -5.66
C GLY A 157 -6.17 -13.28 -5.71
N LEU A 158 -5.46 -13.37 -4.58
CA LEU A 158 -4.18 -14.06 -4.49
C LEU A 158 -4.37 -15.57 -4.32
N ASP A 159 -3.46 -16.34 -4.91
CA ASP A 159 -3.33 -17.76 -4.65
C ASP A 159 -2.68 -18.04 -3.28
N PRO A 160 -2.77 -19.29 -2.75
CA PRO A 160 -2.23 -19.63 -1.43
C PRO A 160 -0.74 -19.36 -1.28
N HIS A 161 0.05 -19.53 -2.35
CA HIS A 161 1.48 -19.24 -2.34
C HIS A 161 1.73 -17.74 -2.14
N ALA A 162 1.09 -16.88 -2.93
CA ALA A 162 1.23 -15.44 -2.81
C ALA A 162 0.74 -14.90 -1.46
N ILE A 163 -0.32 -15.48 -0.86
CA ILE A 163 -0.77 -15.14 0.49
C ILE A 163 0.32 -15.48 1.53
N LYS A 164 0.95 -16.65 1.41
CA LYS A 164 2.05 -17.05 2.29
C LYS A 164 3.24 -16.09 2.17
N GLU A 165 3.63 -15.78 0.94
CA GLU A 165 4.72 -14.83 0.67
C GLU A 165 4.41 -13.43 1.24
N LEU A 166 3.20 -12.93 1.06
CA LEU A 166 2.79 -11.64 1.61
C LEU A 166 2.86 -11.63 3.15
N LYS A 167 2.44 -12.70 3.81
CA LYS A 167 2.57 -12.84 5.27
C LYS A 167 4.04 -12.88 5.71
N THR A 168 4.91 -13.53 4.97
CA THR A 168 6.37 -13.53 5.22
C THR A 168 6.93 -12.12 5.10
N ILE A 169 6.55 -11.39 4.05
CA ILE A 169 6.94 -9.98 3.86
C ILE A 169 6.49 -9.11 5.04
N PHE A 170 5.30 -9.34 5.60
CA PHE A 170 4.85 -8.59 6.79
C PHE A 170 5.80 -8.77 7.97
N GLN A 171 6.27 -10.00 8.21
CA GLN A 171 7.21 -10.29 9.29
C GLN A 171 8.59 -9.67 9.04
N GLU A 172 9.06 -9.70 7.78
CA GLU A 172 10.31 -9.07 7.37
C GLU A 172 10.25 -7.55 7.57
N LEU A 173 9.18 -6.90 7.09
CA LEU A 173 8.95 -5.46 7.26
C LEU A 173 8.93 -5.07 8.76
N ARG A 174 8.24 -5.89 9.58
CA ARG A 174 8.22 -5.71 11.03
C ARG A 174 9.62 -5.80 11.62
N ALA A 175 10.39 -6.82 11.24
CA ALA A 175 11.77 -7.02 11.72
C ALA A 175 12.69 -5.87 11.31
N GLU A 176 12.42 -5.22 10.17
CA GLU A 176 13.12 -4.01 9.71
C GLU A 176 12.63 -2.72 10.41
N GLY A 177 11.74 -2.82 11.40
CA GLY A 177 11.18 -1.67 12.10
C GLY A 177 10.13 -0.88 11.33
N LYS A 178 9.63 -1.42 10.20
CA LYS A 178 8.59 -0.79 9.39
C LYS A 178 7.19 -1.09 9.91
N THR A 179 6.26 -0.19 9.70
CA THR A 179 4.87 -0.31 10.15
C THR A 179 3.99 -0.85 9.01
N VAL A 180 3.19 -1.86 9.29
CA VAL A 180 2.23 -2.45 8.35
C VAL A 180 0.82 -2.24 8.88
N PHE A 181 -0.06 -1.66 8.08
CA PHE A 181 -1.48 -1.44 8.38
C PHE A 181 -2.35 -2.05 7.28
N VAL A 182 -3.16 -3.02 7.64
CA VAL A 182 -3.94 -3.84 6.71
C VAL A 182 -5.42 -3.78 7.07
N SER A 183 -6.31 -3.69 6.09
CA SER A 183 -7.76 -3.89 6.30
C SER A 183 -8.19 -5.25 5.81
#